data_6165dcf056da3569a64ad68d761c6b36
#
_entry.id   6165dcf056da3569a64ad68d761c6b36
#
_cell.length_a   1.000
_cell.length_b   1.000
_cell.length_c   1.000
_cell.angle_alpha   90.00
_cell.angle_beta   90.00
_cell.angle_gamma   90.00
#
_symmetry.space_group_name_H-M   'P 1'
#
loop_
_entity.id
_entity.type
_entity.pdbx_description
1 polymer ?
#
loop_
_entity_poly.entity_id
_entity_poly.type
_entity_poly.pdbx_seq_one_letter_code
_entity_poly.pdbx_strand_id
1 'polypeptide(L)'
;MISDVHHVGIAVSDMAAALRFYSEALGLPVVKEGDAPARGARVALIAVGGSYLELIQPVMDGSPFARHIEGQGEGLHHVALRTDDVEALVASLREWDVPLADKRPREGFSGRLSFLAPEAMDGVLLEVVQPTPELSGGNAPTGAVTRIDHVVLRLPDVEEACRRMLYYFGVETKRTFERGETRFSFLRPGDVVLELIGPSTPADAGLRTGPEARDEPLARPSDTGEAGPRTGFIAGLAFECVGIDVLAAELAAKGYPIGEPHPALQGGRIVSVHADGPGVAGVPVAFIDFTDSPR
;
A
#
# COMPACT_ATOMS: atom_id res chain seq x y z
N MET A 1 7.48 1.16 -17.24
CA MET A 1 7.19 2.23 -16.25
C MET A 1 6.09 1.78 -15.32
N ILE A 2 6.01 2.33 -14.09
CA ILE A 2 4.89 2.03 -13.19
C ILE A 2 3.62 2.66 -13.75
N SER A 3 2.52 1.88 -13.74
CA SER A 3 1.21 2.32 -14.25
C SER A 3 0.16 2.48 -13.16
N ASP A 4 0.26 1.75 -12.03
CA ASP A 4 -0.68 1.82 -10.91
C ASP A 4 -0.17 1.03 -9.69
N VAL A 5 -0.93 1.07 -8.58
CA VAL A 5 -0.85 0.09 -7.49
C VAL A 5 -1.63 -1.16 -7.91
N HIS A 6 -0.94 -2.29 -8.04
CA HIS A 6 -1.58 -3.55 -8.38
C HIS A 6 -2.30 -4.17 -7.20
N HIS A 7 -1.61 -4.31 -6.06
CA HIS A 7 -2.22 -4.85 -4.86
C HIS A 7 -1.56 -4.31 -3.58
N VAL A 8 -2.29 -4.49 -2.48
CA VAL A 8 -1.79 -4.28 -1.13
C VAL A 8 -1.79 -5.61 -0.41
N GLY A 9 -0.63 -6.04 0.05
CA GLY A 9 -0.45 -7.29 0.81
C GLY A 9 -0.78 -7.10 2.27
N ILE A 10 -1.58 -8.02 2.84
CA ILE A 10 -1.98 -8.06 4.25
C ILE A 10 -1.61 -9.41 4.82
N ALA A 11 -0.73 -9.44 5.81
CA ALA A 11 -0.38 -10.66 6.53
C ALA A 11 -1.45 -10.96 7.59
N VAL A 12 -2.03 -12.16 7.55
CA VAL A 12 -3.14 -12.58 8.41
C VAL A 12 -2.85 -13.92 9.06
N SER A 13 -3.25 -14.11 10.30
CA SER A 13 -3.13 -15.41 11.02
C SER A 13 -4.31 -16.34 10.72
N ASP A 14 -5.48 -15.77 10.41
CA ASP A 14 -6.72 -16.50 10.11
C ASP A 14 -7.32 -15.98 8.78
N MET A 15 -7.04 -16.71 7.68
CA MET A 15 -7.56 -16.42 6.35
C MET A 15 -9.09 -16.38 6.34
N ALA A 16 -9.76 -17.29 7.06
CA ALA A 16 -11.21 -17.34 7.06
C ALA A 16 -11.82 -16.12 7.77
N ALA A 17 -11.22 -15.65 8.86
CA ALA A 17 -11.65 -14.42 9.53
C ALA A 17 -11.43 -13.20 8.63
N ALA A 18 -10.29 -13.09 7.96
CA ALA A 18 -9.99 -12.00 7.05
C ALA A 18 -10.93 -11.98 5.83
N LEU A 19 -11.23 -13.14 5.24
CA LEU A 19 -12.21 -13.26 4.14
C LEU A 19 -13.61 -12.83 4.56
N ARG A 20 -14.05 -13.14 5.79
CA ARG A 20 -15.35 -12.65 6.29
C ARG A 20 -15.42 -11.12 6.30
N PHE A 21 -14.35 -10.43 6.64
CA PHE A 21 -14.32 -8.97 6.60
C PHE A 21 -14.11 -8.45 5.18
N TYR A 22 -12.96 -8.72 4.58
CA TYR A 22 -12.54 -8.08 3.31
C TYR A 22 -13.36 -8.54 2.10
N SER A 23 -13.91 -9.75 2.12
CA SER A 23 -14.73 -10.25 1.00
C SER A 23 -16.23 -10.20 1.34
N GLU A 24 -16.69 -10.95 2.37
CA GLU A 24 -18.13 -11.12 2.59
C GLU A 24 -18.80 -9.85 3.15
N ALA A 25 -18.17 -9.18 4.14
CA ALA A 25 -18.77 -8.00 4.75
C ALA A 25 -18.71 -6.78 3.82
N LEU A 26 -17.61 -6.60 3.06
CA LEU A 26 -17.43 -5.51 2.10
C LEU A 26 -18.05 -5.82 0.73
N GLY A 27 -18.49 -7.05 0.46
CA GLY A 27 -19.05 -7.45 -0.82
C GLY A 27 -18.03 -7.52 -1.96
N LEU A 28 -16.74 -7.76 -1.65
CA LEU A 28 -15.67 -7.79 -2.62
C LEU A 28 -15.37 -9.23 -3.08
N PRO A 29 -15.23 -9.51 -4.39
CA PRO A 29 -15.07 -10.87 -4.87
C PRO A 29 -13.64 -11.38 -4.68
N VAL A 30 -13.50 -12.61 -4.18
CA VAL A 30 -12.26 -13.38 -4.26
C VAL A 30 -12.09 -13.85 -5.71
N VAL A 31 -11.01 -13.44 -6.37
CA VAL A 31 -10.75 -13.77 -7.79
C VAL A 31 -9.71 -14.87 -7.96
N LYS A 32 -8.88 -15.09 -6.95
CA LYS A 32 -7.88 -16.17 -6.94
C LYS A 32 -7.58 -16.58 -5.50
N GLU A 33 -7.51 -17.88 -5.25
CA GLU A 33 -7.09 -18.43 -3.96
C GLU A 33 -6.23 -19.66 -4.20
N GLY A 34 -5.21 -19.87 -3.35
CA GLY A 34 -4.36 -21.05 -3.45
C GLY A 34 -3.13 -20.98 -2.55
N ASP A 35 -2.31 -22.02 -2.68
CA ASP A 35 -1.06 -22.12 -1.93
C ASP A 35 0.10 -21.50 -2.72
N ALA A 36 0.99 -20.83 -2.00
CA ALA A 36 2.28 -20.35 -2.44
C ALA A 36 3.40 -21.10 -1.69
N PRO A 37 3.65 -22.39 -2.00
CA PRO A 37 4.49 -23.26 -1.20
C PRO A 37 5.94 -22.77 -1.14
N ALA A 38 6.46 -22.17 -2.20
CA ALA A 38 7.80 -21.57 -2.23
C ALA A 38 7.95 -20.41 -1.22
N ARG A 39 6.85 -19.88 -0.71
CA ARG A 39 6.80 -18.81 0.29
C ARG A 39 6.27 -19.27 1.63
N GLY A 40 5.85 -20.53 1.74
CA GLY A 40 5.23 -21.09 2.96
C GLY A 40 3.96 -20.35 3.35
N ALA A 41 3.12 -20.02 2.37
CA ALA A 41 1.91 -19.23 2.58
C ALA A 41 0.72 -19.77 1.77
N ARG A 42 -0.48 -19.52 2.28
CA ARG A 42 -1.74 -19.55 1.56
C ARG A 42 -2.13 -18.12 1.21
N VAL A 43 -2.65 -17.88 0.03
CA VAL A 43 -2.92 -16.53 -0.50
C VAL A 43 -4.32 -16.47 -1.08
N ALA A 44 -5.01 -15.34 -0.84
CA ALA A 44 -6.27 -15.00 -1.50
C ALA A 44 -6.19 -13.58 -2.09
N LEU A 45 -6.56 -13.43 -3.36
CA LEU A 45 -6.68 -12.14 -4.03
C LEU A 45 -8.16 -11.73 -4.07
N ILE A 46 -8.45 -10.55 -3.53
CA ILE A 46 -9.76 -9.93 -3.51
C ILE A 46 -9.72 -8.73 -4.44
N ALA A 47 -10.61 -8.67 -5.43
CA ALA A 47 -10.64 -7.57 -6.38
C ALA A 47 -11.30 -6.33 -5.78
N VAL A 48 -10.69 -5.16 -5.97
CA VAL A 48 -11.16 -3.86 -5.50
C VAL A 48 -10.94 -2.81 -6.60
N GLY A 49 -11.90 -2.65 -7.48
CA GLY A 49 -11.76 -1.78 -8.65
C GLY A 49 -10.63 -2.23 -9.57
N GLY A 50 -9.68 -1.35 -9.86
CA GLY A 50 -8.50 -1.64 -10.69
C GLY A 50 -7.37 -2.38 -9.98
N SER A 51 -7.50 -2.61 -8.66
CA SER A 51 -6.46 -3.16 -7.79
C SER A 51 -6.96 -4.38 -7.02
N TYR A 52 -6.10 -4.94 -6.15
CA TYR A 52 -6.43 -6.11 -5.33
C TYR A 52 -5.97 -5.91 -3.88
N LEU A 53 -6.62 -6.64 -2.96
CA LEU A 53 -6.03 -6.99 -1.67
C LEU A 53 -5.45 -8.40 -1.80
N GLU A 54 -4.22 -8.59 -1.35
CA GLU A 54 -3.58 -9.90 -1.25
C GLU A 54 -3.51 -10.31 0.21
N LEU A 55 -4.46 -11.15 0.65
CA LEU A 55 -4.42 -11.75 1.98
C LEU A 55 -3.41 -12.88 1.99
N ILE A 56 -2.49 -12.89 2.97
CA ILE A 56 -1.38 -13.84 3.02
C ILE A 56 -1.33 -14.48 4.40
N GLN A 57 -1.68 -15.76 4.47
CA GLN A 57 -1.57 -16.54 5.70
C GLN A 57 -0.32 -17.42 5.66
N PRO A 58 0.64 -17.27 6.61
CA PRO A 58 1.76 -18.19 6.71
C PRO A 58 1.28 -19.60 7.07
N VAL A 59 1.82 -20.60 6.38
CA VAL A 59 1.59 -22.04 6.67
C VAL A 59 2.87 -22.76 7.03
N MET A 60 3.99 -22.03 7.11
CA MET A 60 5.30 -22.54 7.48
C MET A 60 5.96 -21.60 8.49
N ASP A 61 6.40 -22.16 9.61
CA ASP A 61 7.15 -21.42 10.62
C ASP A 61 8.42 -20.82 10.02
N GLY A 62 8.78 -19.62 10.48
CA GLY A 62 9.95 -18.90 9.98
C GLY A 62 9.86 -18.44 8.53
N SER A 63 8.70 -18.52 7.85
CA SER A 63 8.48 -17.85 6.57
C SER A 63 8.58 -16.33 6.74
N PRO A 64 8.81 -15.55 5.67
CA PRO A 64 8.84 -14.10 5.77
C PRO A 64 7.57 -13.52 6.43
N PHE A 65 6.40 -14.07 6.11
CA PHE A 65 5.12 -13.63 6.64
C PHE A 65 4.91 -14.04 8.10
N ALA A 66 5.39 -15.24 8.51
CA ALA A 66 5.38 -15.65 9.91
C ALA A 66 6.25 -14.70 10.74
N ARG A 67 7.47 -14.40 10.28
CA ARG A 67 8.35 -13.43 10.96
C ARG A 67 7.75 -12.02 11.04
N HIS A 68 7.04 -11.59 9.99
CA HIS A 68 6.33 -10.31 10.02
C HIS A 68 5.28 -10.30 11.14
N ILE A 69 4.41 -11.31 11.19
CA ILE A 69 3.37 -11.41 12.22
C ILE A 69 3.98 -11.52 13.63
N GLU A 70 5.04 -12.32 13.81
CA GLU A 70 5.75 -12.44 15.08
C GLU A 70 6.36 -11.11 15.56
N GLY A 71 6.89 -10.31 14.64
CA GLY A 71 7.59 -9.06 14.97
C GLY A 71 6.71 -7.82 15.02
N GLN A 72 5.66 -7.76 14.20
CA GLN A 72 4.84 -6.56 13.99
C GLN A 72 3.34 -6.79 14.20
N GLY A 73 2.90 -8.05 14.35
CA GLY A 73 1.49 -8.43 14.36
C GLY A 73 0.94 -8.67 12.96
N GLU A 74 -0.33 -9.01 12.89
CA GLU A 74 -1.08 -9.00 11.64
C GLU A 74 -1.16 -7.58 11.08
N GLY A 75 -1.26 -7.44 9.75
CA GLY A 75 -1.40 -6.11 9.16
C GLY A 75 -0.85 -5.98 7.76
N LEU A 76 -0.75 -4.72 7.34
CA LEU A 76 -0.22 -4.32 6.04
C LEU A 76 1.25 -4.73 5.92
N HIS A 77 1.56 -5.48 4.85
CA HIS A 77 2.88 -6.07 4.64
C HIS A 77 3.67 -5.38 3.52
N HIS A 78 3.05 -5.17 2.36
CA HIS A 78 3.71 -4.54 1.21
C HIS A 78 2.72 -3.84 0.29
N VAL A 79 3.25 -2.96 -0.56
CA VAL A 79 2.54 -2.35 -1.68
C VAL A 79 3.19 -2.82 -2.97
N ALA A 80 2.41 -3.39 -3.88
CA ALA A 80 2.87 -3.82 -5.19
C ALA A 80 2.52 -2.81 -6.28
N LEU A 81 3.54 -2.36 -7.00
CA LEU A 81 3.43 -1.43 -8.11
C LEU A 81 3.41 -2.19 -9.43
N ARG A 82 2.41 -1.91 -10.27
CA ARG A 82 2.24 -2.55 -11.58
C ARG A 82 3.22 -2.02 -12.60
N THR A 83 3.84 -2.92 -13.35
CA THR A 83 4.63 -2.62 -14.54
C THR A 83 4.31 -3.58 -15.68
N ASP A 84 4.50 -3.15 -16.91
CA ASP A 84 4.33 -4.02 -18.10
C ASP A 84 5.59 -4.83 -18.40
N ASP A 85 6.75 -4.44 -17.84
CA ASP A 85 8.04 -5.12 -18.04
C ASP A 85 8.86 -5.06 -16.75
N VAL A 86 8.72 -6.10 -15.94
CA VAL A 86 9.43 -6.21 -14.66
C VAL A 86 10.93 -6.49 -14.87
N GLU A 87 11.32 -7.19 -15.95
CA GLU A 87 12.73 -7.48 -16.24
C GLU A 87 13.50 -6.19 -16.57
N ALA A 88 12.96 -5.37 -17.48
CA ALA A 88 13.56 -4.10 -17.83
C ALA A 88 13.60 -3.13 -16.64
N LEU A 89 12.52 -3.06 -15.84
CA LEU A 89 12.48 -2.20 -14.66
C LEU A 89 13.53 -2.62 -13.63
N VAL A 90 13.62 -3.91 -13.29
CA VAL A 90 14.59 -4.43 -12.32
C VAL A 90 16.03 -4.25 -12.85
N ALA A 91 16.26 -4.39 -14.17
CA ALA A 91 17.55 -4.10 -14.76
C ALA A 91 17.96 -2.63 -14.53
N SER A 92 17.06 -1.68 -14.79
CA SER A 92 17.28 -0.25 -14.54
C SER A 92 17.52 0.06 -13.06
N LEU A 93 16.71 -0.50 -12.16
CA LEU A 93 16.89 -0.31 -10.72
C LEU A 93 18.28 -0.81 -10.25
N ARG A 94 18.77 -1.91 -10.83
CA ARG A 94 20.12 -2.42 -10.54
C ARG A 94 21.23 -1.53 -11.08
N GLU A 95 21.06 -0.96 -12.28
CA GLU A 95 22.01 0.00 -12.85
C GLU A 95 22.10 1.27 -12.01
N TRP A 96 21.03 1.63 -11.31
CA TRP A 96 20.98 2.77 -10.40
C TRP A 96 21.35 2.42 -8.95
N ASP A 97 21.90 1.23 -8.71
CA ASP A 97 22.27 0.73 -7.37
C ASP A 97 21.15 0.76 -6.34
N VAL A 98 19.90 0.62 -6.78
CA VAL A 98 18.74 0.53 -5.87
C VAL A 98 18.81 -0.80 -5.10
N PRO A 99 18.68 -0.78 -3.77
CA PRO A 99 18.68 -2.00 -2.97
C PRO A 99 17.50 -2.91 -3.34
N LEU A 100 17.79 -4.14 -3.76
CA LEU A 100 16.81 -5.15 -4.15
C LEU A 100 16.92 -6.38 -3.25
N ALA A 101 15.79 -6.84 -2.71
CA ALA A 101 15.68 -8.09 -1.98
C ALA A 101 15.73 -9.30 -2.94
N ASP A 102 15.04 -9.19 -4.08
CA ASP A 102 15.12 -10.18 -5.16
C ASP A 102 16.07 -9.67 -6.25
N LYS A 103 17.24 -10.29 -6.40
CA LYS A 103 18.26 -9.89 -7.40
C LYS A 103 17.80 -10.07 -8.85
N ARG A 104 16.77 -10.88 -9.09
CA ARG A 104 16.14 -11.12 -10.38
C ARG A 104 14.63 -11.33 -10.17
N PRO A 105 13.80 -10.91 -11.13
CA PRO A 105 12.39 -11.20 -11.09
C PRO A 105 12.12 -12.71 -11.01
N ARG A 106 11.11 -13.09 -10.27
CA ARG A 106 10.68 -14.47 -10.02
C ARG A 106 9.18 -14.60 -10.19
N GLU A 107 8.71 -15.83 -10.36
CA GLU A 107 7.29 -16.11 -10.35
C GLU A 107 6.71 -15.90 -8.94
N GLY A 108 5.54 -15.25 -8.90
CA GLY A 108 4.75 -14.99 -7.71
C GLY A 108 3.29 -15.42 -7.88
N PHE A 109 2.47 -15.11 -6.89
CA PHE A 109 1.06 -15.49 -6.93
C PHE A 109 0.26 -14.64 -7.92
N SER A 110 0.59 -13.35 -8.04
CA SER A 110 -0.09 -12.37 -8.89
C SER A 110 0.53 -12.23 -10.28
N GLY A 111 1.75 -12.73 -10.48
CA GLY A 111 2.52 -12.59 -11.71
C GLY A 111 4.01 -12.67 -11.45
N ARG A 112 4.80 -12.17 -12.39
CA ARG A 112 6.25 -12.11 -12.26
C ARG A 112 6.66 -10.84 -11.53
N LEU A 113 7.46 -10.96 -10.48
CA LEU A 113 7.69 -9.90 -9.51
C LEU A 113 9.14 -9.81 -9.00
N SER A 114 9.45 -8.68 -8.36
CA SER A 114 10.67 -8.47 -7.57
C SER A 114 10.37 -7.53 -6.41
N PHE A 115 10.92 -7.83 -5.22
CA PHE A 115 10.86 -6.93 -4.08
C PHE A 115 12.09 -6.01 -4.05
N LEU A 116 11.86 -4.75 -3.74
CA LEU A 116 12.91 -3.88 -3.28
C LEU A 116 13.30 -4.29 -1.85
N ALA A 117 14.56 -4.08 -1.48
CA ALA A 117 14.96 -4.24 -0.10
C ALA A 117 14.34 -3.12 0.76
N PRO A 118 14.01 -3.37 2.04
CA PRO A 118 13.36 -2.37 2.88
C PRO A 118 14.09 -1.03 2.94
N GLU A 119 15.42 -1.05 2.83
CA GLU A 119 16.28 0.14 2.83
C GLU A 119 16.01 1.09 1.67
N ALA A 120 15.48 0.58 0.56
CA ALA A 120 15.16 1.40 -0.61
C ALA A 120 14.06 2.44 -0.33
N MET A 121 13.16 2.15 0.63
CA MET A 121 12.05 3.03 1.02
C MET A 121 11.91 3.12 2.56
N ASP A 122 13.06 3.21 3.24
CA ASP A 122 13.16 3.45 4.69
C ASP A 122 12.33 2.48 5.56
N GLY A 123 12.17 1.23 5.13
CA GLY A 123 11.42 0.18 5.83
C GLY A 123 10.09 -0.19 5.18
N VAL A 124 9.51 0.67 4.34
CA VAL A 124 8.31 0.32 3.56
C VAL A 124 8.69 -0.70 2.49
N LEU A 125 8.05 -1.86 2.52
CA LEU A 125 8.30 -2.93 1.56
C LEU A 125 7.52 -2.68 0.26
N LEU A 126 8.25 -2.43 -0.82
CA LEU A 126 7.69 -2.29 -2.17
C LEU A 126 7.96 -3.52 -3.01
N GLU A 127 6.96 -3.95 -3.75
CA GLU A 127 7.03 -4.94 -4.80
C GLU A 127 6.84 -4.26 -6.16
N VAL A 128 7.54 -4.70 -7.19
CA VAL A 128 7.22 -4.40 -8.58
C VAL A 128 6.72 -5.67 -9.24
N VAL A 129 5.55 -5.63 -9.88
CA VAL A 129 4.90 -6.80 -10.44
C VAL A 129 4.43 -6.56 -11.87
N GLN A 130 4.74 -7.52 -12.73
CA GLN A 130 4.11 -7.69 -14.03
C GLN A 130 3.03 -8.75 -13.87
N PRO A 131 1.74 -8.36 -13.78
CA PRO A 131 0.66 -9.29 -13.49
C PRO A 131 0.45 -10.28 -14.64
N THR A 132 -0.15 -11.43 -14.30
CA THR A 132 -0.64 -12.34 -15.34
C THR A 132 -1.78 -11.67 -16.13
N PRO A 133 -2.07 -12.12 -17.38
CA PRO A 133 -3.14 -11.53 -18.20
C PRO A 133 -4.50 -11.47 -17.49
N GLU A 134 -4.82 -12.49 -16.68
CA GLU A 134 -6.09 -12.58 -15.94
C GLU A 134 -6.20 -11.52 -14.81
N LEU A 135 -5.05 -11.04 -14.31
CA LEU A 135 -4.95 -10.06 -13.23
C LEU A 135 -4.50 -8.68 -13.73
N SER A 136 -4.41 -8.48 -15.04
CA SER A 136 -4.00 -7.21 -15.64
C SER A 136 -5.15 -6.22 -15.85
N GLY A 137 -6.40 -6.68 -15.76
CA GLY A 137 -7.60 -5.87 -15.93
C GLY A 137 -8.20 -5.39 -14.61
N GLY A 138 -8.95 -4.29 -14.67
CA GLY A 138 -9.78 -3.83 -13.56
C GLY A 138 -11.04 -4.69 -13.40
N ASN A 139 -11.59 -4.68 -12.19
CA ASN A 139 -12.85 -5.34 -11.88
C ASN A 139 -13.94 -4.28 -11.68
N ALA A 140 -15.13 -4.53 -12.22
CA ALA A 140 -16.26 -3.67 -11.94
C ALA A 140 -16.64 -3.75 -10.46
N PRO A 141 -16.99 -2.62 -9.80
CA PRO A 141 -17.50 -2.65 -8.45
C PRO A 141 -18.74 -3.53 -8.33
N THR A 142 -18.80 -4.37 -7.31
CA THR A 142 -19.94 -5.28 -7.05
C THR A 142 -20.78 -4.87 -5.85
N GLY A 143 -20.37 -3.83 -5.11
CA GLY A 143 -21.00 -3.36 -3.89
C GLY A 143 -20.77 -1.87 -3.63
N ALA A 144 -20.95 -1.46 -2.39
CA ALA A 144 -20.76 -0.08 -1.95
C ALA A 144 -19.29 0.37 -2.07
N VAL A 145 -18.32 -0.54 -1.84
CA VAL A 145 -16.89 -0.27 -1.98
C VAL A 145 -16.50 -0.36 -3.46
N THR A 146 -15.94 0.71 -4.01
CA THR A 146 -15.70 0.83 -5.45
C THR A 146 -14.25 0.66 -5.87
N ARG A 147 -13.30 1.15 -5.05
CA ARG A 147 -11.85 1.02 -5.31
C ARG A 147 -11.03 1.29 -4.05
N ILE A 148 -9.75 0.97 -4.11
CA ILE A 148 -8.79 1.52 -3.16
C ILE A 148 -8.60 3.00 -3.51
N ASP A 149 -8.88 3.91 -2.58
CA ASP A 149 -8.66 5.35 -2.76
C ASP A 149 -7.20 5.69 -2.52
N HIS A 150 -6.69 5.35 -1.34
CA HIS A 150 -5.27 5.58 -1.02
C HIS A 150 -4.69 4.56 -0.04
N VAL A 151 -3.37 4.46 -0.07
CA VAL A 151 -2.54 3.72 0.88
C VAL A 151 -1.67 4.72 1.62
N VAL A 152 -1.70 4.66 2.95
CA VAL A 152 -0.92 5.57 3.81
C VAL A 152 0.43 4.96 4.14
N LEU A 153 1.50 5.68 3.82
CA LEU A 153 2.88 5.32 4.12
C LEU A 153 3.45 6.29 5.17
N ARG A 154 3.81 5.80 6.35
CA ARG A 154 4.54 6.59 7.35
C ARG A 154 6.02 6.45 7.08
N LEU A 155 6.71 7.58 6.97
CA LEU A 155 8.11 7.64 6.56
C LEU A 155 8.88 8.62 7.45
N PRO A 156 10.14 8.34 7.78
CA PRO A 156 10.98 9.26 8.54
C PRO A 156 11.33 10.52 7.75
N ASP A 157 11.48 10.41 6.43
CA ASP A 157 11.78 11.52 5.51
C ASP A 157 10.87 11.42 4.28
N VAL A 158 9.80 12.23 4.28
CA VAL A 158 8.80 12.27 3.19
C VAL A 158 9.39 12.88 1.92
N GLU A 159 10.28 13.86 2.04
CA GLU A 159 10.88 14.52 0.88
C GLU A 159 11.81 13.59 0.13
N GLU A 160 12.69 12.89 0.87
CA GLU A 160 13.57 11.88 0.29
C GLU A 160 12.76 10.74 -0.35
N ALA A 161 11.70 10.27 0.30
CA ALA A 161 10.82 9.24 -0.27
C ALA A 161 10.15 9.71 -1.57
N CYS A 162 9.70 10.97 -1.66
CA CYS A 162 9.17 11.54 -2.89
C CYS A 162 10.23 11.57 -4.00
N ARG A 163 11.48 11.95 -3.68
CA ARG A 163 12.60 11.93 -4.64
C ARG A 163 12.87 10.53 -5.15
N ARG A 164 12.90 9.53 -4.26
CA ARG A 164 13.10 8.12 -4.62
C ARG A 164 11.98 7.59 -5.50
N MET A 165 10.72 7.89 -5.18
CA MET A 165 9.58 7.48 -6.01
C MET A 165 9.66 8.08 -7.43
N LEU A 166 10.07 9.34 -7.55
CA LEU A 166 10.30 9.96 -8.84
C LEU A 166 11.47 9.31 -9.58
N TYR A 167 12.60 9.10 -8.92
CA TYR A 167 13.82 8.56 -9.53
C TYR A 167 13.67 7.09 -9.92
N TYR A 168 13.16 6.25 -9.01
CA TYR A 168 13.03 4.80 -9.25
C TYR A 168 11.93 4.47 -10.26
N PHE A 169 10.84 5.20 -10.22
CA PHE A 169 9.60 4.82 -10.86
C PHE A 169 9.00 5.88 -11.79
N GLY A 170 9.53 7.10 -11.78
CA GLY A 170 8.93 8.22 -12.51
C GLY A 170 7.62 8.71 -11.91
N VAL A 171 7.32 8.35 -10.65
CA VAL A 171 6.08 8.74 -9.98
C VAL A 171 6.23 10.10 -9.33
N GLU A 172 5.55 11.09 -9.90
CA GLU A 172 5.59 12.48 -9.44
C GLU A 172 4.71 12.74 -8.23
N THR A 173 5.17 13.64 -7.35
CA THR A 173 4.34 14.20 -6.29
C THR A 173 3.32 15.17 -6.89
N LYS A 174 2.04 14.93 -6.66
CA LYS A 174 0.94 15.77 -7.17
C LYS A 174 0.58 16.92 -6.24
N ARG A 175 0.72 16.70 -4.94
CA ARG A 175 0.39 17.69 -3.91
C ARG A 175 1.24 17.45 -2.66
N THR A 176 1.67 18.54 -2.03
CA THR A 176 2.29 18.51 -0.69
C THR A 176 1.69 19.62 0.16
N PHE A 177 1.45 19.37 1.43
CA PHE A 177 1.14 20.39 2.41
C PHE A 177 1.64 19.97 3.80
N GLU A 178 1.67 20.94 4.71
CA GLU A 178 2.07 20.73 6.10
C GLU A 178 0.93 21.12 7.04
N ARG A 179 0.82 20.36 8.12
CA ARG A 179 -0.09 20.65 9.23
C ARG A 179 0.64 20.43 10.55
N GLY A 180 0.96 21.54 11.22
CA GLY A 180 1.89 21.50 12.36
C GLY A 180 3.25 20.96 11.91
N GLU A 181 3.78 20.01 12.65
CA GLU A 181 5.07 19.36 12.36
C GLU A 181 4.95 18.14 11.44
N THR A 182 3.83 17.96 10.78
CA THR A 182 3.58 16.82 9.91
C THR A 182 3.47 17.26 8.44
N ARG A 183 4.26 16.63 7.58
CA ARG A 183 4.21 16.76 6.13
C ARG A 183 3.37 15.64 5.54
N PHE A 184 2.54 16.00 4.56
CA PHE A 184 1.71 15.13 3.76
C PHE A 184 2.06 15.33 2.29
N SER A 185 2.41 14.25 1.60
CA SER A 185 2.66 14.27 0.15
C SER A 185 1.85 13.19 -0.54
N PHE A 186 1.26 13.54 -1.66
CA PHE A 186 0.36 12.66 -2.42
C PHE A 186 0.96 12.36 -3.78
N LEU A 187 1.24 11.09 -4.02
CA LEU A 187 1.75 10.57 -5.27
C LEU A 187 0.65 9.73 -5.93
N ARG A 188 0.53 9.82 -7.23
CA ARG A 188 -0.51 9.11 -7.96
C ARG A 188 0.07 8.33 -9.13
N PRO A 189 0.54 7.10 -8.91
CA PRO A 189 1.08 6.26 -9.99
C PRO A 189 0.00 5.84 -11.01
N GLY A 190 -1.26 5.80 -10.61
CA GLY A 190 -2.41 5.45 -11.42
C GLY A 190 -3.70 5.93 -10.76
N ASP A 191 -4.65 5.03 -10.51
CA ASP A 191 -5.91 5.35 -9.86
C ASP A 191 -5.80 5.44 -8.33
N VAL A 192 -4.90 4.66 -7.74
CA VAL A 192 -4.65 4.66 -6.29
C VAL A 192 -3.66 5.75 -5.91
N VAL A 193 -3.94 6.45 -4.83
CA VAL A 193 -3.03 7.46 -4.27
C VAL A 193 -2.11 6.80 -3.23
N LEU A 194 -0.82 7.13 -3.27
CA LEU A 194 0.11 6.88 -2.17
C LEU A 194 0.21 8.16 -1.34
N GLU A 195 -0.31 8.12 -0.12
CA GLU A 195 -0.22 9.21 0.84
C GLU A 195 0.98 9.00 1.75
N LEU A 196 2.02 9.81 1.59
CA LEU A 196 3.23 9.79 2.38
C LEU A 196 3.10 10.76 3.54
N ILE A 197 3.28 10.27 4.76
CA ILE A 197 3.14 11.06 5.99
C ILE A 197 4.40 10.91 6.84
N GLY A 198 4.92 12.03 7.32
CA GLY A 198 6.08 12.03 8.21
C GLY A 198 6.31 13.39 8.84
N PRO A 199 7.42 13.57 9.57
CA PRO A 199 7.78 14.87 10.10
C PRO A 199 8.04 15.87 8.98
N SER A 200 7.68 17.14 9.20
CA SER A 200 8.11 18.22 8.33
C SER A 200 9.63 18.35 8.44
N THR A 201 10.32 18.39 7.30
CA THR A 201 11.74 18.74 7.30
C THR A 201 11.90 20.22 7.67
N PRO A 202 12.97 20.63 8.39
CA PRO A 202 13.25 22.04 8.64
C PRO A 202 13.24 22.86 7.35
N ALA A 203 12.73 24.09 7.40
CA ALA A 203 12.60 24.98 6.25
C ALA A 203 13.89 25.27 5.48
N ASP A 204 15.05 24.98 6.07
CA ASP A 204 16.39 25.18 5.51
C ASP A 204 16.81 24.07 4.51
N ALA A 205 16.10 22.94 4.47
CA ALA A 205 16.25 21.95 3.40
C ALA A 205 15.44 22.44 2.20
N GLY A 206 16.03 23.34 1.41
CA GLY A 206 15.37 24.02 0.30
C GLY A 206 14.66 23.05 -0.64
N LEU A 207 13.37 23.27 -0.84
CA LEU A 207 12.55 22.58 -1.83
C LEU A 207 13.15 22.81 -3.23
N ARG A 208 13.90 21.83 -3.73
CA ARG A 208 14.31 21.80 -5.13
C ARG A 208 13.25 21.05 -5.92
N THR A 209 12.23 21.78 -6.39
CA THR A 209 11.27 21.28 -7.34
C THR A 209 11.67 21.74 -8.74
N GLY A 210 12.07 20.82 -9.60
CA GLY A 210 12.40 21.13 -11.00
C GLY A 210 13.03 19.95 -11.73
N PRO A 211 13.13 20.01 -13.07
CA PRO A 211 13.78 18.97 -13.89
C PRO A 211 15.25 18.73 -13.54
N GLU A 212 15.92 19.66 -12.84
CA GLU A 212 17.30 19.52 -12.37
C GLU A 212 17.45 18.52 -11.21
N ALA A 213 16.35 18.13 -10.54
CA ALA A 213 16.37 17.14 -9.47
C ALA A 213 16.69 15.71 -9.94
N ARG A 214 16.73 15.47 -11.24
CA ARG A 214 17.06 14.15 -11.82
C ARG A 214 18.55 13.85 -11.89
N ASP A 215 19.41 14.86 -11.80
CA ASP A 215 20.85 14.72 -12.01
C ASP A 215 21.68 14.71 -10.69
N GLU A 216 21.03 14.88 -9.52
CA GLU A 216 21.74 14.73 -8.25
C GLU A 216 21.80 13.26 -7.81
N PRO A 217 22.98 12.76 -7.38
CA PRO A 217 23.08 11.43 -6.81
C PRO A 217 22.18 11.32 -5.59
N LEU A 218 21.30 10.33 -5.57
CA LEU A 218 20.51 10.02 -4.41
C LEU A 218 21.41 9.78 -3.20
N ALA A 219 21.10 10.41 -2.08
CA ALA A 219 21.75 10.08 -0.83
C ALA A 219 21.57 8.58 -0.58
N ARG A 220 22.68 7.86 -0.46
CA ARG A 220 22.64 6.46 -0.03
C ARG A 220 21.96 6.42 1.33
N PRO A 221 21.17 5.36 1.65
CA PRO A 221 20.67 5.14 3.00
C PRO A 221 21.87 5.30 3.94
N SER A 222 21.82 6.29 4.84
CA SER A 222 22.99 6.72 5.58
C SER A 222 23.54 5.62 6.47
N ASP A 223 24.82 5.28 6.33
CA ASP A 223 25.63 4.49 7.28
C ASP A 223 25.86 5.25 8.62
N THR A 224 25.05 6.26 8.94
CA THR A 224 25.18 7.00 10.20
C THR A 224 24.51 6.21 11.32
N GLY A 225 25.31 5.37 11.96
CA GLY A 225 24.96 4.58 13.12
C GLY A 225 24.75 5.39 14.38
N GLU A 226 23.73 6.21 14.46
CA GLU A 226 23.23 6.79 15.73
C GLU A 226 21.78 7.28 15.59
N ALA A 227 20.86 6.35 15.46
CA ALA A 227 19.47 6.40 15.96
C ALA A 227 18.88 5.02 15.66
N GLY A 228 18.18 4.40 16.61
CA GLY A 228 17.51 3.13 16.37
C GLY A 228 16.64 3.17 15.13
N PRO A 229 16.26 2.02 14.55
CA PRO A 229 15.68 1.95 13.22
C PRO A 229 14.44 2.83 13.11
N ARG A 230 14.58 3.99 12.48
CA ARG A 230 13.45 4.78 12.02
C ARG A 230 12.90 4.07 10.78
N THR A 231 12.15 3.03 11.02
CA THR A 231 11.55 2.26 9.94
C THR A 231 10.22 2.87 9.55
N GLY A 232 10.08 3.22 8.29
CA GLY A 232 8.80 3.51 7.69
C GLY A 232 7.93 2.25 7.67
N PHE A 233 6.62 2.43 7.59
CA PHE A 233 5.65 1.33 7.52
C PHE A 233 4.39 1.77 6.77
N ILE A 234 3.60 0.79 6.33
CA ILE A 234 2.30 1.03 5.72
C ILE A 234 1.29 1.20 6.86
N ALA A 235 0.74 2.41 6.99
CA ALA A 235 0.02 2.84 8.17
C ALA A 235 -1.51 2.73 8.06
N GLY A 236 -2.05 2.58 6.85
CA GLY A 236 -3.49 2.52 6.66
C GLY A 236 -3.90 2.30 5.22
N LEU A 237 -5.17 1.95 5.05
CA LEU A 237 -5.81 1.66 3.78
C LEU A 237 -7.17 2.36 3.74
N ALA A 238 -7.43 3.12 2.70
CA ALA A 238 -8.71 3.77 2.50
C ALA A 238 -9.36 3.30 1.21
N PHE A 239 -10.66 3.03 1.29
CA PHE A 239 -11.50 2.64 0.17
C PHE A 239 -12.44 3.78 -0.20
N GLU A 240 -12.64 4.02 -1.48
CA GLU A 240 -13.76 4.82 -1.96
C GLU A 240 -15.03 3.99 -1.89
N CYS A 241 -16.11 4.60 -1.41
CA CYS A 241 -17.41 3.95 -1.32
C CYS A 241 -18.52 4.89 -1.79
N VAL A 242 -19.70 4.33 -2.01
CA VAL A 242 -20.95 5.06 -2.27
C VAL A 242 -21.96 4.71 -1.19
N GLY A 243 -22.59 5.73 -0.60
CA GLY A 243 -23.58 5.54 0.45
C GLY A 243 -22.94 5.18 1.80
N ILE A 244 -22.00 5.98 2.25
CA ILE A 244 -21.19 5.74 3.46
C ILE A 244 -22.02 5.48 4.72
N ASP A 245 -23.22 6.12 4.88
CA ASP A 245 -24.09 5.90 6.03
C ASP A 245 -24.69 4.48 6.03
N VAL A 246 -25.07 3.99 4.83
CA VAL A 246 -25.59 2.63 4.67
C VAL A 246 -24.50 1.61 4.94
N LEU A 247 -23.31 1.80 4.36
CA LEU A 247 -22.16 0.93 4.59
C LEU A 247 -21.79 0.86 6.07
N ALA A 248 -21.73 2.01 6.76
CA ALA A 248 -21.42 2.05 8.19
C ALA A 248 -22.48 1.30 9.03
N ALA A 249 -23.75 1.50 8.72
CA ALA A 249 -24.85 0.81 9.42
C ALA A 249 -24.82 -0.71 9.19
N GLU A 250 -24.55 -1.16 7.95
CA GLU A 250 -24.42 -2.59 7.62
C GLU A 250 -23.23 -3.26 8.33
N LEU A 251 -22.07 -2.60 8.36
CA LEU A 251 -20.89 -3.11 9.05
C LEU A 251 -21.13 -3.17 10.58
N ALA A 252 -21.74 -2.13 11.15
CA ALA A 252 -22.12 -2.13 12.57
C ALA A 252 -23.12 -3.27 12.89
N ALA A 253 -24.12 -3.49 12.05
CA ALA A 253 -25.09 -4.58 12.21
C ALA A 253 -24.45 -5.98 12.10
N LYS A 254 -23.35 -6.11 11.35
CA LYS A 254 -22.52 -7.33 11.27
C LYS A 254 -21.54 -7.47 12.45
N GLY A 255 -21.50 -6.50 13.38
CA GLY A 255 -20.68 -6.53 14.58
C GLY A 255 -19.27 -5.96 14.41
N TYR A 256 -18.98 -5.24 13.33
CA TYR A 256 -17.69 -4.57 13.16
C TYR A 256 -17.68 -3.25 13.95
N PRO A 257 -16.60 -2.98 14.71
CA PRO A 257 -16.45 -1.74 15.44
C PRO A 257 -16.11 -0.60 14.47
N ILE A 258 -17.11 0.12 14.04
CA ILE A 258 -17.02 1.22 13.09
C ILE A 258 -17.51 2.52 13.73
N GLY A 259 -16.84 3.64 13.40
CA GLY A 259 -17.22 4.96 13.86
C GLY A 259 -18.43 5.54 13.14
N GLU A 260 -18.70 6.82 13.38
CA GLU A 260 -19.72 7.57 12.63
C GLU A 260 -19.08 8.35 11.47
N PRO A 261 -19.74 8.40 10.30
CA PRO A 261 -19.24 9.18 9.17
C PRO A 261 -19.16 10.69 9.51
N HIS A 262 -18.00 11.30 9.21
CA HIS A 262 -17.73 12.71 9.45
C HIS A 262 -16.98 13.34 8.25
N PRO A 263 -16.90 14.69 8.14
CA PRO A 263 -16.22 15.36 7.04
C PRO A 263 -14.73 14.96 6.97
N ALA A 264 -14.24 14.65 5.76
CA ALA A 264 -12.84 14.32 5.49
C ALA A 264 -12.04 15.57 5.09
N LEU A 265 -10.72 15.57 5.38
CA LEU A 265 -9.82 16.69 5.04
C LEU A 265 -9.67 16.91 3.54
N GLN A 266 -9.72 15.85 2.75
CA GLN A 266 -9.62 15.86 1.29
C GLN A 266 -10.96 16.14 0.57
N GLY A 267 -12.01 16.42 1.32
CA GLY A 267 -13.39 16.52 0.83
C GLY A 267 -14.15 15.19 1.01
N GLY A 268 -15.48 15.27 0.88
CA GLY A 268 -16.36 14.13 1.14
C GLY A 268 -16.50 13.80 2.63
N ARG A 269 -16.95 12.57 2.91
CA ARG A 269 -17.14 12.03 4.27
C ARG A 269 -16.31 10.78 4.44
N ILE A 270 -15.81 10.58 5.65
CA ILE A 270 -14.97 9.43 6.01
C ILE A 270 -15.51 8.74 7.25
N VAL A 271 -15.35 7.42 7.30
CA VAL A 271 -15.58 6.60 8.48
C VAL A 271 -14.49 5.54 8.58
N SER A 272 -14.09 5.20 9.80
CA SER A 272 -13.05 4.19 10.03
C SER A 272 -13.58 2.99 10.78
N VAL A 273 -13.10 1.81 10.41
CA VAL A 273 -13.23 0.57 11.18
C VAL A 273 -12.02 0.44 12.11
N HIS A 274 -12.24 0.02 13.34
CA HIS A 274 -11.16 -0.20 14.28
C HIS A 274 -10.31 -1.42 13.84
N ALA A 275 -9.00 -1.25 13.90
CA ALA A 275 -8.05 -2.26 13.42
C ALA A 275 -8.11 -3.60 14.18
N ASP A 276 -8.58 -3.58 15.42
CA ASP A 276 -8.79 -4.76 16.28
C ASP A 276 -10.14 -5.49 16.05
N GLY A 277 -10.92 -5.00 15.08
CA GLY A 277 -12.19 -5.65 14.71
C GLY A 277 -11.98 -7.06 14.14
N PRO A 278 -13.00 -7.93 14.24
CA PRO A 278 -12.89 -9.32 13.78
C PRO A 278 -12.50 -9.41 12.30
N GLY A 279 -11.38 -10.06 12.01
CA GLY A 279 -10.87 -10.24 10.64
C GLY A 279 -10.32 -8.99 9.95
N VAL A 280 -10.28 -7.83 10.63
CA VAL A 280 -9.64 -6.60 10.13
C VAL A 280 -8.12 -6.73 10.12
N ALA A 281 -7.59 -7.70 10.91
CA ALA A 281 -6.19 -8.09 10.92
C ALA A 281 -5.22 -6.93 11.21
N GLY A 282 -5.51 -6.12 12.22
CA GLY A 282 -4.62 -5.03 12.63
C GLY A 282 -4.53 -3.85 11.65
N VAL A 283 -5.28 -3.86 10.55
CA VAL A 283 -5.22 -2.83 9.51
C VAL A 283 -6.12 -1.64 9.87
N PRO A 284 -5.60 -0.41 9.97
CA PRO A 284 -6.43 0.79 9.98
C PRO A 284 -7.13 0.97 8.63
N VAL A 285 -8.44 0.68 8.60
CA VAL A 285 -9.29 0.77 7.40
C VAL A 285 -10.22 1.97 7.49
N ALA A 286 -10.27 2.77 6.42
CA ALA A 286 -11.22 3.85 6.28
C ALA A 286 -12.05 3.70 4.98
N PHE A 287 -13.26 4.25 4.99
CA PHE A 287 -14.11 4.40 3.80
C PHE A 287 -14.37 5.88 3.56
N ILE A 288 -14.29 6.31 2.29
CA ILE A 288 -14.49 7.69 1.90
C ILE A 288 -15.55 7.74 0.81
N ASP A 289 -16.53 8.62 1.01
CA ASP A 289 -17.59 8.90 0.05
C ASP A 289 -17.47 10.34 -0.43
N PHE A 290 -17.30 10.51 -1.74
CA PHE A 290 -17.20 11.82 -2.40
C PHE A 290 -18.49 12.25 -3.11
N THR A 291 -19.60 11.52 -2.93
CA THR A 291 -20.84 11.74 -3.70
C THR A 291 -21.37 13.16 -3.55
N ASP A 292 -21.22 13.77 -2.38
CA ASP A 292 -21.70 15.13 -2.08
C ASP A 292 -20.60 16.21 -2.22
N SER A 293 -19.43 15.87 -2.76
CA SER A 293 -18.30 16.80 -2.90
C SER A 293 -17.80 16.85 -4.34
N PRO A 294 -17.76 18.02 -5.00
CA PRO A 294 -17.10 18.13 -6.30
C PRO A 294 -15.60 17.82 -6.13
N ARG A 295 -15.09 16.95 -6.98
CA ARG A 295 -13.64 16.60 -7.08
C ARG A 295 -12.85 17.69 -7.77
#